data_e3d9688f3630378254841ca8a0b85fbf
#
_entry.id   e3d9688f3630378254841ca8a0b85fbf
#
_cell.length_a   1.000
_cell.length_b   1.000
_cell.length_c   1.000
_cell.angle_alpha   90.00
_cell.angle_beta   90.00
_cell.angle_gamma   90.00
#
_symmetry.space_group_name_H-M   'P 1'
#
loop_
_entity.id
_entity.type
_entity.pdbx_description
1 polymer ?
#
loop_
_entity_poly.entity_id
_entity_poly.type
_entity_poly.pdbx_seq_one_letter_code
_entity_poly.pdbx_strand_id
1 'polypeptide(L)'
;LISSKKMDAVFALDEHSSTMTMRMALKQGIKIPEELNIIGFADGVWSRRLTPSLSTVSQHAPEIGAKAAELLIHKLNSKDEFYQPQTVVIKTELRQRESTRKL
;
A
#
# COMPACT_ATOMS: atom_id res chain seq x y z
N LEU A 1 -10.02 7.22 -17.68
CA LEU A 1 -9.05 8.18 -17.11
C LEU A 1 -7.64 7.96 -17.66
N ILE A 2 -7.18 6.71 -17.67
CA ILE A 2 -5.82 6.40 -18.15
C ILE A 2 -5.63 6.81 -19.61
N SER A 3 -6.67 6.65 -20.42
CA SER A 3 -6.62 6.96 -21.86
C SER A 3 -6.63 8.45 -22.16
N SER A 4 -6.91 9.30 -21.19
CA SER A 4 -7.03 10.74 -21.41
C SER A 4 -5.68 11.43 -21.66
N LYS A 5 -4.57 10.78 -21.37
CA LYS A 5 -3.19 11.25 -21.55
C LYS A 5 -2.85 12.55 -20.80
N LYS A 6 -3.65 12.92 -19.81
CA LYS A 6 -3.46 14.16 -19.04
C LYS A 6 -2.89 13.93 -17.66
N MET A 7 -2.77 12.67 -17.22
CA MET A 7 -2.23 12.38 -15.89
C MET A 7 -0.81 11.85 -15.99
N ASP A 8 0.03 12.27 -15.07
CA ASP A 8 1.41 11.84 -14.98
C ASP A 8 1.62 10.79 -13.88
N ALA A 9 0.67 10.67 -12.97
CA ALA A 9 0.77 9.75 -11.86
C ALA A 9 -0.60 9.31 -11.36
N VAL A 10 -0.64 8.11 -10.79
CA VAL A 10 -1.82 7.54 -10.15
C VAL A 10 -1.43 7.07 -8.76
N PHE A 11 -2.23 7.44 -7.77
CA PHE A 11 -2.14 6.85 -6.43
C PHE A 11 -3.35 5.94 -6.24
N ALA A 12 -3.09 4.63 -6.18
CA ALA A 12 -4.14 3.63 -6.01
C ALA A 12 -4.27 3.25 -4.54
N LEU A 13 -5.50 3.18 -4.05
CA LEU A 13 -5.77 3.09 -2.62
C LEU A 13 -5.67 1.68 -2.02
N ASP A 14 -5.55 0.65 -2.85
CA ASP A 14 -5.39 -0.73 -2.39
C ASP A 14 -4.58 -1.54 -3.40
N GLU A 15 -4.25 -2.78 -3.03
CA GLU A 15 -3.44 -3.65 -3.88
C GLU A 15 -4.16 -4.01 -5.17
N HIS A 16 -5.45 -4.29 -5.10
CA HIS A 16 -6.24 -4.65 -6.28
C HIS A 16 -6.28 -3.52 -7.30
N SER A 17 -6.61 -2.31 -6.84
CA SER A 17 -6.64 -1.12 -7.71
C SER A 17 -5.27 -0.83 -8.31
N SER A 18 -4.21 -1.02 -7.54
CA SER A 18 -2.84 -0.80 -8.00
C SER A 18 -2.48 -1.75 -9.14
N THR A 19 -2.74 -3.05 -8.96
CA THR A 19 -2.41 -4.06 -9.96
C THR A 19 -3.27 -3.90 -11.21
N MET A 20 -4.54 -3.56 -11.05
CA MET A 20 -5.42 -3.32 -12.20
C MET A 20 -5.01 -2.09 -12.98
N THR A 21 -4.60 -1.03 -12.29
CA THR A 21 -4.10 0.19 -12.95
C THR A 21 -2.86 -0.12 -13.76
N MET A 22 -1.91 -0.85 -13.19
CA MET A 22 -0.71 -1.25 -13.91
C MET A 22 -1.04 -2.09 -15.14
N ARG A 23 -1.91 -3.08 -14.96
CA ARG A 23 -2.32 -3.96 -16.05
C ARG A 23 -2.94 -3.18 -17.20
N MET A 24 -3.86 -2.26 -16.88
CA MET A 24 -4.53 -1.46 -17.90
C MET A 24 -3.56 -0.54 -18.62
N ALA A 25 -2.65 0.10 -17.88
CA ALA A 25 -1.65 0.97 -18.47
C ALA A 25 -0.74 0.21 -19.43
N LEU A 26 -0.21 -0.93 -19.00
CA LEU A 26 0.67 -1.76 -19.83
C LEU A 26 -0.06 -2.30 -21.07
N LYS A 27 -1.33 -2.68 -20.91
CA LYS A 27 -2.15 -3.15 -22.02
C LYS A 27 -2.37 -2.08 -23.08
N GLN A 28 -2.41 -0.81 -22.67
CA GLN A 28 -2.56 0.32 -23.58
C GLN A 28 -1.22 0.81 -24.13
N GLY A 29 -0.12 0.15 -23.81
CA GLY A 29 1.21 0.55 -24.27
C GLY A 29 1.79 1.74 -23.55
N ILE A 30 1.24 2.11 -22.40
CA ILE A 30 1.76 3.23 -21.60
C ILE A 30 3.02 2.76 -20.85
N LYS A 31 4.08 3.53 -20.96
CA LYS A 31 5.35 3.21 -20.29
C LYS A 31 5.34 3.64 -18.83
N ILE A 32 5.66 2.72 -17.94
CA ILE A 32 5.75 2.94 -16.51
C ILE A 32 7.22 2.77 -16.10
N PRO A 33 7.85 3.75 -15.49
CA PRO A 33 7.33 5.05 -15.01
C PRO A 33 7.46 6.21 -16.00
N GLU A 34 7.98 5.99 -17.21
CA GLU A 34 8.36 7.09 -18.11
C GLU A 34 7.19 7.99 -18.47
N GLU A 35 6.03 7.40 -18.76
CA GLU A 35 4.83 8.15 -19.12
C GLU A 35 3.82 8.24 -17.97
N LEU A 36 3.83 7.27 -17.07
CA LEU A 36 2.88 7.22 -15.96
C LEU A 36 3.57 6.63 -14.73
N ASN A 37 3.58 7.38 -13.64
CA ASN A 37 4.03 6.88 -12.35
C ASN A 37 2.85 6.27 -11.61
N ILE A 38 3.06 5.12 -10.98
CA ILE A 38 2.01 4.46 -10.19
C ILE A 38 2.55 4.16 -8.82
N ILE A 39 1.79 4.57 -7.80
CA ILE A 39 2.08 4.22 -6.42
C ILE A 39 0.82 3.61 -5.80
N GLY A 40 1.00 2.54 -5.06
CA GLY A 40 -0.10 1.87 -4.39
C GLY A 40 -0.06 2.07 -2.89
N PHE A 41 -1.21 1.95 -2.26
CA PHE A 41 -1.32 1.87 -0.81
C PHE A 41 -1.48 0.40 -0.41
N ALA A 42 -0.78 -0.03 0.60
CA ALA A 42 -0.60 -1.43 1.02
C ALA A 42 0.51 -2.14 0.23
N ASP A 43 1.39 -2.78 0.96
CA ASP A 43 2.59 -3.43 0.40
C ASP A 43 2.42 -4.95 0.43
N GLY A 44 1.62 -5.47 -0.48
CA GLY A 44 1.42 -6.91 -0.64
C GLY A 44 2.60 -7.59 -1.31
N VAL A 45 2.57 -8.91 -1.28
CA VAL A 45 3.64 -9.75 -1.88
C VAL A 45 3.81 -9.46 -3.36
N TRP A 46 2.71 -9.20 -4.07
CA TRP A 46 2.74 -8.98 -5.50
C TRP A 46 3.47 -7.70 -5.91
N SER A 47 3.50 -6.70 -5.03
CA SER A 47 4.14 -5.42 -5.34
C SER A 47 5.59 -5.58 -5.80
N ARG A 48 6.33 -6.50 -5.18
CA ARG A 48 7.73 -6.76 -5.53
C ARG A 48 7.88 -7.69 -6.73
N ARG A 49 6.84 -8.44 -7.07
CA ARG A 49 6.88 -9.45 -8.12
C ARG A 49 6.37 -8.97 -9.46
N LEU A 50 5.77 -7.80 -9.49
CA LEU A 50 5.30 -7.20 -10.74
C LEU A 50 6.48 -6.65 -11.54
N THR A 51 6.28 -6.50 -12.85
CA THR A 51 7.25 -5.89 -13.75
C THR A 51 6.55 -4.77 -14.53
N PRO A 52 6.89 -3.51 -14.27
CA PRO A 52 7.83 -3.03 -13.25
C PRO A 52 7.32 -3.27 -11.83
N SER A 53 8.23 -3.35 -10.86
CA SER A 53 7.83 -3.54 -9.47
C SER A 53 7.13 -2.29 -8.95
N LEU A 54 6.12 -2.49 -8.11
CA LEU A 54 5.22 -1.43 -7.69
C LEU A 54 5.74 -0.68 -6.45
N SER A 55 5.89 0.63 -6.58
CA SER A 55 6.13 1.52 -5.44
C SER A 55 4.88 1.56 -4.57
N THR A 56 5.05 1.46 -3.27
CA THR A 56 3.93 1.37 -2.34
C THR A 56 4.16 2.16 -1.07
N VAL A 57 3.06 2.46 -0.39
CA VAL A 57 3.10 2.88 1.01
C VAL A 57 2.82 1.63 1.84
N SER A 58 3.80 1.19 2.60
CA SER A 58 3.66 0.03 3.49
C SER A 58 2.98 0.45 4.78
N GLN A 59 1.93 -0.25 5.14
CA GLN A 59 1.25 -0.08 6.43
C GLN A 59 1.90 -0.89 7.54
N HIS A 60 2.91 -1.70 7.23
CA HIS A 60 3.48 -2.66 8.17
C HIS A 60 2.41 -3.60 8.72
N ALA A 61 1.66 -4.24 7.82
CA ALA A 61 0.51 -5.07 8.18
C ALA A 61 0.83 -6.14 9.24
N PRO A 62 1.97 -6.87 9.18
CA PRO A 62 2.33 -7.81 10.25
C PRO A 62 2.43 -7.15 11.63
N GLU A 63 3.01 -5.96 11.70
CA GLU A 63 3.12 -5.22 12.97
C GLU A 63 1.75 -4.78 13.48
N ILE A 64 0.87 -4.33 12.59
CA ILE A 64 -0.50 -3.96 12.95
C ILE A 64 -1.23 -5.18 13.51
N GLY A 65 -1.13 -6.31 12.84
CA GLY A 65 -1.76 -7.55 13.29
C GLY A 65 -1.24 -8.02 14.64
N ALA A 66 0.08 -8.00 14.82
CA ALA A 66 0.70 -8.41 16.08
C ALA A 66 0.29 -7.49 17.23
N LYS A 67 0.28 -6.17 16.99
CA LYS A 67 -0.12 -5.21 18.01
C LYS A 67 -1.60 -5.32 18.35
N ALA A 68 -2.45 -5.52 17.35
CA ALA A 68 -3.87 -5.74 17.57
C ALA A 68 -4.14 -6.98 18.43
N ALA A 69 -3.45 -8.08 18.14
CA ALA A 69 -3.55 -9.31 18.92
C ALA A 69 -3.08 -9.11 20.37
N GLU A 70 -1.94 -8.41 20.53
CA GLU A 70 -1.40 -8.10 21.86
C GLU A 70 -2.41 -7.31 22.71
N LEU A 71 -3.00 -6.27 22.11
CA LEU A 71 -3.98 -5.42 22.80
C LEU A 71 -5.24 -6.21 23.14
N LEU A 72 -5.70 -7.07 22.24
CA LEU A 72 -6.89 -7.89 22.50
C LEU A 72 -6.64 -8.89 23.63
N ILE A 73 -5.52 -9.58 23.62
CA ILE A 73 -5.16 -10.54 24.66
C ILE A 73 -5.04 -9.84 26.01
N HIS A 74 -4.40 -8.67 26.03
CA HIS A 74 -4.29 -7.87 27.25
C HIS A 74 -5.68 -7.51 27.81
N LYS A 75 -6.58 -7.05 26.92
CA LYS A 75 -7.96 -6.71 27.32
C LYS A 75 -8.69 -7.93 27.87
N LEU A 76 -8.58 -9.09 27.24
CA LEU A 76 -9.24 -10.30 27.68
C LEU A 76 -8.74 -10.80 29.04
N ASN A 77 -7.46 -10.58 29.34
CA ASN A 77 -6.85 -10.97 30.60
C ASN A 77 -7.02 -9.92 31.71
N SER A 78 -7.51 -8.73 31.37
CA SER A 78 -7.75 -7.67 32.34
C SER A 78 -8.99 -7.95 33.15
N LYS A 79 -8.90 -7.79 34.47
CA LYS A 79 -10.04 -7.88 35.41
C LYS A 79 -10.63 -6.50 35.70
N ASP A 80 -10.13 -5.46 35.04
CA ASP A 80 -10.58 -4.10 35.25
C ASP A 80 -11.84 -3.82 34.41
N GLU A 81 -12.94 -3.53 35.09
CA GLU A 81 -14.21 -3.17 34.45
C GLU A 81 -14.13 -1.82 33.72
N PHE A 82 -13.14 -1.01 34.07
CA PHE A 82 -12.93 0.31 33.49
C PHE A 82 -11.76 0.34 32.50
N TYR A 83 -11.50 -0.78 31.85
CA TYR A 83 -10.44 -0.88 30.85
C TYR A 83 -10.59 0.22 29.79
N GLN A 84 -9.56 1.05 29.66
CA GLN A 84 -9.56 2.13 28.69
C GLN A 84 -8.99 1.64 27.37
N PRO A 85 -9.71 1.86 26.25
CA PRO A 85 -9.15 1.54 24.93
C PRO A 85 -7.87 2.32 24.68
N GLN A 86 -6.90 1.66 24.07
CA GLN A 86 -5.63 2.28 23.72
C GLN A 86 -5.59 2.55 22.22
N THR A 87 -4.96 3.65 21.85
CA THR A 87 -4.67 3.95 20.45
C THR A 87 -3.18 3.83 20.23
N VAL A 88 -2.81 2.94 19.30
CA VAL A 88 -1.41 2.75 18.92
C VAL A 88 -1.28 3.11 17.44
N VAL A 89 -0.34 4.00 17.15
CA VAL A 89 -0.08 4.41 15.77
C VAL A 89 1.20 3.74 15.30
N ILE A 90 1.09 3.00 14.19
CA ILE A 90 2.24 2.41 13.52
C ILE A 90 2.45 3.23 12.25
N LYS A 91 3.61 3.87 12.15
CA LYS A 91 3.91 4.75 11.03
C LYS A 91 4.05 3.96 9.74
N THR A 92 3.56 4.52 8.65
CA THR A 92 3.73 3.97 7.31
C THR A 92 5.14 4.26 6.79
N GLU A 93 5.51 3.55 5.74
CA GLU A 93 6.81 3.73 5.09
C GLU A 93 6.62 3.71 3.57
N LEU A 94 7.20 4.69 2.89
CA LEU A 94 7.21 4.70 1.43
C LEU A 94 8.31 3.76 0.94
N ARG A 95 7.92 2.80 0.09
CA ARG A 95 8.83 1.88 -0.56
C ARG A 95 8.90 2.18 -2.04
N GLN A 96 9.91 2.93 -2.42
CA GLN A 96 10.12 3.29 -3.82
C GLN A 96 10.65 2.10 -4.61
N ARG A 97 9.98 1.79 -5.72
CA ARG A 97 10.37 0.73 -6.63
C ARG A 97 10.35 1.25 -8.07
N GLU A 98 10.22 0.35 -9.04
CA GLU A 98 10.37 0.69 -10.44
C GLU A 98 9.19 1.48 -11.04
N SER A 99 8.01 1.42 -10.43
CA SER A 99 6.81 2.08 -10.99
C SER A 99 6.78 3.59 -10.80
N THR A 100 7.73 4.15 -10.08
CA THR A 100 7.88 5.59 -9.91
C THR A 100 9.29 6.02 -10.26
N ARG A 101 9.42 7.25 -10.77
CA ARG A 101 10.74 7.82 -11.06
C ARG A 101 11.48 8.08 -9.75
N LYS A 102 12.77 7.85 -9.79
CA LYS A 102 13.63 8.22 -8.65
C LYS A 102 13.73 9.73 -8.56
N LEU A 103 13.65 10.23 -7.36
CA LEU A 103 13.84 11.66 -7.08
C LEU A 103 15.31 12.02 -7.07
#